data_120dcb22dafa75ad7842b861f0a83939
#
_entry.id   120dcb22dafa75ad7842b861f0a83939
#
_cell.length_a   1.000
_cell.length_b   1.000
_cell.length_c   1.000
_cell.angle_alpha   90.00
_cell.angle_beta   90.00
_cell.angle_gamma   90.00
#
_symmetry.space_group_name_H-M   'P 1'
#
loop_
_entity.id
_entity.type
_entity.pdbx_description
1 polymer ?
#
loop_
_entity_poly.entity_id
_entity_poly.type
_entity_poly.pdbx_seq_one_letter_code
_entity_poly.pdbx_strand_id
1 'polypeptide(L)'
;MNISNRDKVVLGIGIAAVLSAGLYTFVIEPINNNRIKVKADIVRKADFIDRYNDVLKNKDAAEGRIKELEKKGVQMRSYLLSGETPSLAAAELQNLLQGAGGELGLTIESVKVLDPRKMDIFYQIPVDISIKTEMRKLKDFIYKIENSSKFLTVPRFRMRVIKNNIQFEPEIIEARIEAAGYILRPADTGGGGKSS
;
A
#
# COMPACT_ATOMS: atom_id res chain seq x y z
N MET A 1 -33.86 -92.36 9.16
CA MET A 1 -33.25 -91.84 7.90
C MET A 1 -31.77 -92.10 7.91
N ASN A 2 -31.34 -93.17 7.21
CA ASN A 2 -29.95 -93.54 7.14
C ASN A 2 -29.26 -92.64 6.13
N ILE A 3 -28.48 -91.63 6.60
CA ILE A 3 -27.72 -90.76 5.77
C ILE A 3 -26.52 -91.54 5.25
N SER A 4 -26.44 -91.72 3.91
CA SER A 4 -25.33 -92.38 3.24
C SER A 4 -23.99 -91.73 3.55
N ASN A 5 -22.90 -92.49 3.58
CA ASN A 5 -21.56 -91.95 3.81
C ASN A 5 -21.15 -90.87 2.77
N ARG A 6 -21.74 -90.94 1.59
CA ARG A 6 -21.54 -89.94 0.52
C ARG A 6 -22.24 -88.61 0.90
N ASP A 7 -23.37 -88.61 1.50
CA ASP A 7 -24.13 -87.47 1.93
C ASP A 7 -23.42 -86.70 3.07
N LYS A 8 -22.76 -87.46 3.97
CA LYS A 8 -21.96 -86.90 5.07
C LYS A 8 -20.72 -86.14 4.56
N VAL A 9 -20.06 -86.63 3.50
CA VAL A 9 -18.93 -85.97 2.89
C VAL A 9 -19.36 -84.68 2.16
N VAL A 10 -20.44 -84.73 1.42
CA VAL A 10 -20.99 -83.56 0.71
C VAL A 10 -21.44 -82.53 1.74
N LEU A 11 -22.07 -82.90 2.81
CA LEU A 11 -22.49 -82.00 3.88
C LEU A 11 -21.26 -81.37 4.56
N GLY A 12 -20.22 -82.19 4.82
CA GLY A 12 -18.97 -81.72 5.41
C GLY A 12 -18.24 -80.64 4.52
N ILE A 13 -18.18 -80.89 3.20
CA ILE A 13 -17.63 -79.94 2.23
C ILE A 13 -18.43 -78.64 2.19
N GLY A 14 -19.76 -78.74 2.20
CA GLY A 14 -20.67 -77.58 2.22
C GLY A 14 -20.44 -76.73 3.47
N ILE A 15 -20.36 -77.34 4.65
CA ILE A 15 -20.09 -76.63 5.91
C ILE A 15 -18.68 -75.97 5.89
N ALA A 16 -17.70 -76.70 5.40
CA ALA A 16 -16.33 -76.14 5.28
C ALA A 16 -16.29 -74.93 4.33
N ALA A 17 -17.03 -74.96 3.20
CA ALA A 17 -17.13 -73.87 2.26
C ALA A 17 -17.80 -72.64 2.89
N VAL A 18 -18.88 -72.82 3.63
CA VAL A 18 -19.60 -71.73 4.32
C VAL A 18 -18.73 -71.13 5.43
N LEU A 19 -18.02 -71.94 6.19
CA LEU A 19 -17.11 -71.47 7.23
C LEU A 19 -15.94 -70.71 6.65
N SER A 20 -15.35 -71.16 5.52
CA SER A 20 -14.25 -70.46 4.86
C SER A 20 -14.69 -69.12 4.28
N ALA A 21 -15.88 -69.05 3.69
CA ALA A 21 -16.46 -67.78 3.19
C ALA A 21 -16.76 -66.79 4.31
N GLY A 22 -17.31 -67.31 5.44
CA GLY A 22 -17.55 -66.51 6.64
C GLY A 22 -16.26 -65.91 7.26
N LEU A 23 -15.22 -66.75 7.34
CA LEU A 23 -13.90 -66.29 7.82
C LEU A 23 -13.29 -65.21 6.89
N TYR A 24 -13.44 -65.36 5.58
CA TYR A 24 -12.93 -64.41 4.62
C TYR A 24 -13.66 -63.05 4.75
N THR A 25 -14.96 -63.02 4.81
CA THR A 25 -15.74 -61.78 4.89
C THR A 25 -15.66 -61.11 6.26
N PHE A 26 -15.56 -61.86 7.33
CA PHE A 26 -15.62 -61.33 8.69
C PHE A 26 -14.25 -60.95 9.26
N VAL A 27 -13.14 -61.57 8.78
CA VAL A 27 -11.81 -61.35 9.31
C VAL A 27 -10.92 -60.58 8.32
N ILE A 28 -10.92 -60.97 7.06
CA ILE A 28 -9.95 -60.42 6.08
C ILE A 28 -10.43 -59.07 5.56
N GLU A 29 -11.71 -58.90 5.29
CA GLU A 29 -12.26 -57.67 4.74
C GLU A 29 -12.15 -56.47 5.70
N PRO A 30 -12.47 -56.56 7.00
CA PRO A 30 -12.32 -55.42 7.93
C PRO A 30 -10.88 -55.03 8.18
N ILE A 31 -9.92 -55.96 8.13
CA ILE A 31 -8.50 -55.67 8.31
C ILE A 31 -7.95 -54.83 7.13
N ASN A 32 -8.37 -55.18 5.93
CA ASN A 32 -7.94 -54.47 4.72
C ASN A 32 -8.56 -53.07 4.62
N ASN A 33 -9.83 -52.91 4.97
CA ASN A 33 -10.52 -51.63 4.98
C ASN A 33 -9.98 -50.66 6.05
N ASN A 34 -9.58 -51.19 7.21
CA ASN A 34 -8.96 -50.35 8.25
C ASN A 34 -7.58 -49.84 7.85
N ARG A 35 -6.76 -50.62 7.13
CA ARG A 35 -5.46 -50.17 6.61
C ARG A 35 -5.60 -49.07 5.58
N ILE A 36 -6.64 -49.12 4.74
CA ILE A 36 -6.90 -48.08 3.73
C ILE A 36 -7.35 -46.76 4.41
N LYS A 37 -8.23 -46.89 5.43
CA LYS A 37 -8.70 -45.71 6.18
C LYS A 37 -7.55 -45.01 6.93
N VAL A 38 -6.70 -45.78 7.61
CA VAL A 38 -5.54 -45.19 8.33
C VAL A 38 -4.56 -44.51 7.38
N LYS A 39 -4.29 -45.11 6.22
CA LYS A 39 -3.44 -44.45 5.20
C LYS A 39 -4.09 -43.16 4.68
N ALA A 40 -5.37 -43.15 4.41
CA ALA A 40 -6.09 -41.95 3.96
C ALA A 40 -6.10 -40.86 5.03
N ASP A 41 -6.23 -41.22 6.31
CA ASP A 41 -6.18 -40.23 7.41
C ASP A 41 -4.77 -39.64 7.62
N ILE A 42 -3.73 -40.43 7.42
CA ILE A 42 -2.34 -39.93 7.48
C ILE A 42 -2.10 -38.93 6.34
N VAL A 43 -2.50 -39.26 5.12
CA VAL A 43 -2.35 -38.35 3.98
C VAL A 43 -3.14 -37.05 4.19
N ARG A 44 -4.38 -37.14 4.67
CA ARG A 44 -5.20 -35.94 4.98
C ARG A 44 -4.56 -35.06 6.06
N LYS A 45 -3.98 -35.69 7.10
CA LYS A 45 -3.28 -34.94 8.16
C LYS A 45 -2.01 -34.30 7.66
N ALA A 46 -1.27 -34.96 6.79
CA ALA A 46 -0.07 -34.40 6.15
C ALA A 46 -0.45 -33.18 5.27
N ASP A 47 -1.44 -33.33 4.40
CA ASP A 47 -1.98 -32.21 3.58
C ASP A 47 -2.46 -31.05 4.44
N PHE A 48 -3.09 -31.34 5.59
CA PHE A 48 -3.55 -30.29 6.49
C PHE A 48 -2.37 -29.53 7.12
N ILE A 49 -1.33 -30.23 7.54
CA ILE A 49 -0.11 -29.62 8.10
C ILE A 49 0.61 -28.76 7.04
N ASP A 50 0.71 -29.25 5.80
CA ASP A 50 1.34 -28.51 4.72
C ASP A 50 0.56 -27.23 4.39
N ARG A 51 -0.77 -27.29 4.28
CA ARG A 51 -1.63 -26.11 4.11
C ARG A 51 -1.51 -25.13 5.28
N TYR A 52 -1.45 -25.63 6.50
CA TYR A 52 -1.29 -24.80 7.68
C TYR A 52 0.05 -24.09 7.70
N ASN A 53 1.11 -24.79 7.33
CA ASN A 53 2.45 -24.18 7.18
C ASN A 53 2.50 -23.14 6.06
N ASP A 54 1.81 -23.37 4.94
CA ASP A 54 1.72 -22.39 3.86
C ASP A 54 0.94 -21.13 4.28
N VAL A 55 -0.14 -21.30 5.05
CA VAL A 55 -0.89 -20.17 5.61
C VAL A 55 -0.02 -19.38 6.60
N LEU A 56 0.75 -20.05 7.46
CA LEU A 56 1.67 -19.40 8.38
C LEU A 56 2.78 -18.63 7.65
N LYS A 57 3.42 -19.24 6.65
CA LYS A 57 4.44 -18.57 5.83
C LYS A 57 3.88 -17.34 5.10
N ASN A 58 2.66 -17.46 4.55
CA ASN A 58 1.99 -16.35 3.90
C ASN A 58 1.62 -15.23 4.88
N LYS A 59 1.25 -15.57 6.12
CA LYS A 59 0.98 -14.60 7.19
C LYS A 59 2.25 -13.81 7.54
N ASP A 60 3.37 -14.48 7.79
CA ASP A 60 4.63 -13.83 8.13
C ASP A 60 5.13 -12.91 7.00
N ALA A 61 4.98 -13.37 5.75
CA ALA A 61 5.30 -12.57 4.58
C ALA A 61 4.37 -11.34 4.45
N ALA A 62 3.08 -11.49 4.73
CA ALA A 62 2.11 -10.40 4.70
C ALA A 62 2.38 -9.38 5.83
N GLU A 63 2.65 -9.85 7.05
CA GLU A 63 3.03 -8.98 8.17
C GLU A 63 4.34 -8.21 7.89
N GLY A 64 5.31 -8.87 7.28
CA GLY A 64 6.54 -8.23 6.84
C GLY A 64 6.29 -7.10 5.83
N ARG A 65 5.41 -7.35 4.84
CA ARG A 65 5.01 -6.32 3.85
C ARG A 65 4.25 -5.15 4.50
N ILE A 66 3.37 -5.43 5.45
CA ILE A 66 2.63 -4.38 6.18
C ILE A 66 3.63 -3.48 6.92
N LYS A 67 4.55 -4.05 7.69
CA LYS A 67 5.60 -3.29 8.40
C LYS A 67 6.48 -2.45 7.45
N GLU A 68 6.83 -3.02 6.30
CA GLU A 68 7.60 -2.30 5.28
C GLU A 68 6.79 -1.12 4.69
N LEU A 69 5.51 -1.35 4.37
CA LEU A 69 4.62 -0.30 3.86
C LEU A 69 4.37 0.80 4.90
N GLU A 70 4.17 0.44 6.16
CA GLU A 70 4.05 1.41 7.26
C GLU A 70 5.30 2.27 7.40
N LYS A 71 6.48 1.64 7.36
CA LYS A 71 7.76 2.36 7.41
C LYS A 71 7.93 3.32 6.23
N LYS A 72 7.61 2.88 5.01
CA LYS A 72 7.61 3.73 3.81
C LYS A 72 6.58 4.86 3.95
N GLY A 73 5.40 4.57 4.49
CA GLY A 73 4.36 5.56 4.74
C GLY A 73 4.81 6.66 5.69
N VAL A 74 5.49 6.31 6.79
CA VAL A 74 6.07 7.29 7.73
C VAL A 74 7.13 8.14 7.04
N GLN A 75 8.03 7.54 6.25
CA GLN A 75 9.03 8.28 5.49
C GLN A 75 8.40 9.23 4.48
N MET A 76 7.37 8.79 3.75
CA MET A 76 6.66 9.67 2.81
C MET A 76 5.99 10.86 3.51
N ARG A 77 5.43 10.65 4.69
CA ARG A 77 4.79 11.74 5.47
C ARG A 77 5.78 12.84 5.84
N SER A 78 7.05 12.54 6.06
CA SER A 78 8.06 13.56 6.38
C SER A 78 8.33 14.54 5.23
N TYR A 79 8.07 14.11 4.01
CA TYR A 79 8.17 14.97 2.81
C TYR A 79 6.92 15.83 2.57
N LEU A 80 5.81 15.54 3.23
CA LEU A 80 4.62 16.36 3.14
C LEU A 80 4.72 17.57 4.06
N LEU A 81 3.90 18.60 3.79
CA LEU A 81 3.74 19.71 4.72
C LEU A 81 3.17 19.21 6.05
N SER A 82 3.60 19.81 7.15
CA SER A 82 3.27 19.36 8.51
C SER A 82 1.93 19.89 9.00
N GLY A 83 1.31 20.84 8.30
CA GLY A 83 0.03 21.44 8.68
C GLY A 83 -1.10 20.42 8.59
N GLU A 84 -1.84 20.24 9.69
CA GLU A 84 -3.02 19.37 9.74
C GLU A 84 -4.21 19.92 8.93
N THR A 85 -4.22 21.23 8.70
CA THR A 85 -5.25 21.92 7.91
C THR A 85 -4.63 22.60 6.71
N PRO A 86 -5.41 22.80 5.63
CA PRO A 86 -4.92 23.53 4.45
C PRO A 86 -4.36 24.91 4.77
N SER A 87 -4.94 25.62 5.73
CA SER A 87 -4.48 26.96 6.13
C SER A 87 -3.12 26.92 6.83
N LEU A 88 -2.89 25.96 7.75
CA LEU A 88 -1.60 25.78 8.41
C LEU A 88 -0.52 25.35 7.43
N ALA A 89 -0.86 24.43 6.52
CA ALA A 89 0.04 24.00 5.47
C ALA A 89 0.42 25.13 4.51
N ALA A 90 -0.54 26.01 4.19
CA ALA A 90 -0.27 27.19 3.39
C ALA A 90 0.70 28.16 4.08
N ALA A 91 0.53 28.38 5.39
CA ALA A 91 1.45 29.18 6.19
C ALA A 91 2.85 28.58 6.24
N GLU A 92 2.97 27.26 6.43
CA GLU A 92 4.26 26.55 6.37
C GLU A 92 4.91 26.72 4.98
N LEU A 93 4.16 26.53 3.91
CA LEU A 93 4.67 26.71 2.55
C LEU A 93 5.12 28.15 2.28
N GLN A 94 4.35 29.14 2.75
CA GLN A 94 4.74 30.55 2.66
C GLN A 94 6.05 30.82 3.37
N ASN A 95 6.23 30.29 4.60
CA ASN A 95 7.46 30.46 5.37
C ASN A 95 8.66 29.82 4.67
N LEU A 96 8.48 28.62 4.07
CA LEU A 96 9.53 27.95 3.29
C LEU A 96 9.95 28.78 2.07
N LEU A 97 8.98 29.32 1.33
CA LEU A 97 9.25 30.13 0.16
C LEU A 97 9.91 31.47 0.51
N GLN A 98 9.43 32.14 1.56
CA GLN A 98 10.01 33.38 2.06
C GLN A 98 11.44 33.16 2.60
N GLY A 99 11.65 32.06 3.35
CA GLY A 99 12.99 31.69 3.83
C GLY A 99 13.96 31.44 2.67
N ALA A 100 13.54 30.66 1.67
CA ALA A 100 14.34 30.40 0.47
C ALA A 100 14.68 31.68 -0.30
N GLY A 101 13.72 32.60 -0.42
CA GLY A 101 13.93 33.90 -1.03
C GLY A 101 14.89 34.79 -0.22
N GLY A 102 14.69 34.84 1.10
CA GLY A 102 15.52 35.64 2.01
C GLY A 102 17.01 35.24 1.99
N GLU A 103 17.28 33.92 1.99
CA GLU A 103 18.64 33.39 1.92
C GLU A 103 19.39 33.79 0.60
N LEU A 104 18.65 33.99 -0.48
CA LEU A 104 19.17 34.41 -1.76
C LEU A 104 19.14 35.95 -1.97
N GLY A 105 18.69 36.69 -0.94
CA GLY A 105 18.49 38.12 -1.02
C GLY A 105 17.49 38.53 -2.10
N LEU A 106 16.43 37.72 -2.27
CA LEU A 106 15.34 38.03 -3.19
C LEU A 106 14.26 38.85 -2.51
N THR A 107 13.72 39.81 -3.19
CA THR A 107 12.53 40.53 -2.75
C THR A 107 11.29 39.89 -3.35
N ILE A 108 10.51 39.24 -2.51
CA ILE A 108 9.20 38.70 -2.89
C ILE A 108 8.19 39.85 -2.81
N GLU A 109 7.62 40.23 -3.94
CA GLU A 109 6.68 41.38 -4.02
C GLU A 109 5.30 41.02 -3.47
N SER A 110 4.85 39.80 -3.75
CA SER A 110 3.57 39.33 -3.26
C SER A 110 3.56 37.81 -3.05
N VAL A 111 2.81 37.36 -2.04
CA VAL A 111 2.54 35.96 -1.76
C VAL A 111 1.03 35.80 -1.59
N LYS A 112 0.42 35.00 -2.41
CA LYS A 112 -1.02 34.76 -2.38
C LYS A 112 -1.31 33.26 -2.24
N VAL A 113 -1.98 32.87 -1.17
CA VAL A 113 -2.50 31.50 -1.02
C VAL A 113 -3.71 31.35 -1.97
N LEU A 114 -3.71 30.27 -2.74
CA LEU A 114 -4.81 29.91 -3.60
C LEU A 114 -5.65 28.82 -2.94
N ASP A 115 -6.86 28.58 -3.50
CA ASP A 115 -7.74 27.54 -2.96
C ASP A 115 -7.10 26.16 -3.05
N PRO A 116 -7.18 25.36 -1.97
CA PRO A 116 -6.67 24.00 -1.95
C PRO A 116 -7.38 23.14 -3.00
N ARG A 117 -6.61 22.32 -3.72
CA ARG A 117 -7.14 21.41 -4.72
C ARG A 117 -7.19 20.00 -4.14
N LYS A 118 -8.38 19.38 -4.17
CA LYS A 118 -8.55 17.99 -3.78
C LYS A 118 -7.94 17.10 -4.85
N MET A 119 -7.03 16.24 -4.41
CA MET A 119 -6.50 15.13 -5.19
C MET A 119 -6.83 13.87 -4.41
N ASP A 120 -6.86 12.72 -4.98
CA ASP A 120 -7.24 11.44 -4.38
C ASP A 120 -7.12 11.41 -2.83
N ILE A 121 -5.96 11.08 -2.29
CA ILE A 121 -5.66 11.02 -0.84
C ILE A 121 -4.97 12.27 -0.31
N PHE A 122 -4.74 13.31 -1.13
CA PHE A 122 -4.01 14.52 -0.78
C PHE A 122 -4.84 15.77 -1.00
N TYR A 123 -4.48 16.85 -0.30
CA TYR A 123 -4.76 18.22 -0.71
C TYR A 123 -3.49 18.83 -1.28
N GLN A 124 -3.56 19.37 -2.48
CA GLN A 124 -2.55 20.25 -3.03
C GLN A 124 -2.81 21.67 -2.52
N ILE A 125 -1.80 22.28 -1.92
CA ILE A 125 -1.84 23.62 -1.35
C ILE A 125 -1.02 24.55 -2.25
N PRO A 126 -1.65 25.28 -3.20
CA PRO A 126 -0.94 26.14 -4.10
C PRO A 126 -0.75 27.55 -3.50
N VAL A 127 0.42 28.11 -3.72
CA VAL A 127 0.78 29.48 -3.36
C VAL A 127 1.36 30.18 -4.59
N ASP A 128 0.79 31.31 -4.97
CA ASP A 128 1.29 32.17 -6.07
C ASP A 128 2.21 33.23 -5.50
N ILE A 129 3.43 33.31 -6.00
CA ILE A 129 4.45 34.31 -5.62
C ILE A 129 4.86 35.14 -6.81
N SER A 130 5.06 36.44 -6.59
CA SER A 130 5.62 37.37 -7.58
C SER A 130 6.97 37.88 -7.08
N ILE A 131 7.96 37.77 -7.94
CA ILE A 131 9.35 38.11 -7.64
C ILE A 131 9.90 38.96 -8.76
N LYS A 132 10.61 40.06 -8.39
CA LYS A 132 11.48 40.78 -9.31
C LYS A 132 12.93 40.50 -8.99
N THR A 133 13.67 39.95 -9.95
CA THR A 133 15.07 39.57 -9.72
C THR A 133 15.82 39.35 -11.04
N GLU A 134 17.11 39.06 -10.92
CA GLU A 134 17.96 38.64 -12.01
C GLU A 134 17.75 37.15 -12.33
N MET A 135 17.99 36.74 -13.59
CA MET A 135 17.83 35.35 -14.04
C MET A 135 18.63 34.35 -13.19
N ARG A 136 19.84 34.71 -12.79
CA ARG A 136 20.68 33.83 -11.96
C ARG A 136 20.05 33.51 -10.62
N LYS A 137 19.61 34.55 -9.93
CA LYS A 137 18.95 34.39 -8.63
C LYS A 137 17.62 33.65 -8.73
N LEU A 138 16.86 33.89 -9.83
CA LEU A 138 15.62 33.17 -10.10
C LEU A 138 15.88 31.67 -10.28
N LYS A 139 16.89 31.28 -11.05
CA LYS A 139 17.33 29.92 -11.23
C LYS A 139 17.69 29.27 -9.88
N ASP A 140 18.47 29.95 -9.06
CA ASP A 140 18.89 29.45 -7.76
C ASP A 140 17.71 29.29 -6.79
N PHE A 141 16.71 30.16 -6.88
CA PHE A 141 15.49 30.08 -6.11
C PHE A 141 14.64 28.85 -6.51
N ILE A 142 14.44 28.61 -7.80
CA ILE A 142 13.71 27.42 -8.29
C ILE A 142 14.45 26.15 -7.84
N TYR A 143 15.78 26.12 -8.02
CA TYR A 143 16.59 24.99 -7.58
C TYR A 143 16.43 24.73 -6.08
N LYS A 144 16.37 25.78 -5.26
CA LYS A 144 16.17 25.65 -3.81
C LYS A 144 14.79 25.13 -3.44
N ILE A 145 13.74 25.52 -4.16
CA ILE A 145 12.39 24.97 -3.99
C ILE A 145 12.37 23.49 -4.34
N GLU A 146 12.94 23.11 -5.48
CA GLU A 146 12.95 21.71 -5.96
C GLU A 146 13.78 20.78 -5.06
N ASN A 147 14.83 21.29 -4.43
CA ASN A 147 15.68 20.57 -3.48
C ASN A 147 15.29 20.79 -2.01
N SER A 148 14.08 21.24 -1.76
CA SER A 148 13.55 21.39 -0.40
C SER A 148 13.43 20.02 0.30
N SER A 149 13.51 20.03 1.63
CA SER A 149 13.19 18.85 2.44
C SER A 149 11.72 18.39 2.33
N LYS A 150 10.86 19.28 1.83
CA LYS A 150 9.44 19.01 1.58
C LYS A 150 9.21 18.79 0.09
N PHE A 151 8.28 17.91 -0.22
CA PHE A 151 7.86 17.67 -1.60
C PHE A 151 7.06 18.87 -2.13
N LEU A 152 7.76 19.72 -2.86
CA LEU A 152 7.20 20.90 -3.49
C LEU A 152 7.21 20.74 -5.01
N THR A 153 6.20 21.28 -5.67
CA THR A 153 6.11 21.32 -7.13
C THR A 153 5.86 22.74 -7.62
N VAL A 154 6.24 23.01 -8.86
CA VAL A 154 5.96 24.29 -9.54
C VAL A 154 5.04 24.04 -10.72
N PRO A 155 3.71 23.93 -10.48
CA PRO A 155 2.73 23.61 -11.53
C PRO A 155 2.58 24.71 -12.57
N ARG A 156 2.89 25.96 -12.21
CA ARG A 156 2.79 27.09 -13.14
C ARG A 156 3.93 28.05 -12.94
N PHE A 157 4.57 28.38 -14.04
CA PHE A 157 5.66 29.35 -14.08
C PHE A 157 5.45 30.33 -15.25
N ARG A 158 5.54 31.62 -14.97
CA ARG A 158 5.49 32.68 -15.98
C ARG A 158 6.59 33.67 -15.67
N MET A 159 7.30 34.14 -16.68
CA MET A 159 8.29 35.18 -16.55
C MET A 159 8.19 36.19 -17.71
N ARG A 160 8.53 37.43 -17.42
CA ARG A 160 8.73 38.45 -18.43
C ARG A 160 9.98 39.25 -18.10
N VAL A 161 10.72 39.62 -19.11
CA VAL A 161 11.88 40.49 -18.97
C VAL A 161 11.38 41.92 -18.92
N ILE A 162 11.79 42.64 -17.89
CA ILE A 162 11.59 44.10 -17.82
C ILE A 162 12.82 44.70 -18.51
N LYS A 163 12.61 45.25 -19.71
CA LYS A 163 13.70 45.91 -20.43
C LYS A 163 14.22 47.09 -19.63
N ASN A 164 15.49 47.02 -19.21
CA ASN A 164 16.18 48.15 -18.68
C ASN A 164 16.88 48.87 -19.86
N ASN A 165 16.62 50.16 -20.04
CA ASN A 165 17.23 50.95 -21.14
C ASN A 165 18.72 51.30 -20.88
N ILE A 166 19.30 50.73 -19.81
CA ILE A 166 20.69 51.03 -19.41
C ILE A 166 21.59 49.89 -19.86
N GLN A 167 22.57 50.20 -20.70
CA GLN A 167 23.39 49.25 -21.48
C GLN A 167 24.34 48.36 -20.66
N PHE A 168 24.40 48.48 -19.33
CA PHE A 168 25.34 47.75 -18.46
C PHE A 168 24.70 47.18 -17.17
N GLU A 169 23.37 47.24 -16.99
CA GLU A 169 22.72 46.66 -15.83
C GLU A 169 22.16 45.27 -16.17
N PRO A 170 22.17 44.34 -15.20
CA PRO A 170 21.57 43.03 -15.40
C PRO A 170 20.08 43.14 -15.70
N GLU A 171 19.62 42.31 -16.64
CA GLU A 171 18.20 42.23 -16.98
C GLU A 171 17.37 41.81 -15.76
N ILE A 172 16.41 42.66 -15.41
CA ILE A 172 15.47 42.36 -14.34
C ILE A 172 14.28 41.58 -14.93
N ILE A 173 13.97 40.49 -14.28
CA ILE A 173 12.89 39.60 -14.63
C ILE A 173 11.79 39.71 -13.57
N GLU A 174 10.57 39.88 -14.01
CA GLU A 174 9.39 39.67 -13.21
C GLU A 174 8.93 38.21 -13.42
N ALA A 175 9.01 37.41 -12.38
CA ALA A 175 8.55 36.03 -12.39
C ALA A 175 7.35 35.84 -11.49
N ARG A 176 6.33 35.14 -12.01
CA ARG A 176 5.20 34.67 -11.24
C ARG A 176 5.25 33.14 -11.19
N ILE A 177 5.31 32.63 -9.99
CA ILE A 177 5.55 31.20 -9.72
C ILE A 177 4.42 30.70 -8.83
N GLU A 178 3.68 29.72 -9.32
CA GLU A 178 2.77 28.94 -8.49
C GLU A 178 3.56 27.77 -7.94
N ALA A 179 3.87 27.80 -6.64
CA ALA A 179 4.47 26.68 -5.92
C ALA A 179 3.36 25.93 -5.18
N ALA A 180 3.45 24.60 -5.11
CA ALA A 180 2.46 23.79 -4.41
C ALA A 180 3.13 22.75 -3.53
N GLY A 181 2.65 22.64 -2.31
CA GLY A 181 2.96 21.56 -1.38
C GLY A 181 1.75 20.66 -1.18
N TYR A 182 1.94 19.59 -0.42
CA TYR A 182 0.91 18.55 -0.25
C TYR A 182 0.74 18.19 1.22
N ILE A 183 -0.52 17.94 1.62
CA ILE A 183 -0.88 17.33 2.90
C ILE A 183 -1.77 16.12 2.66
N LEU A 184 -1.76 15.17 3.60
CA LEU A 184 -2.74 14.09 3.58
C LEU A 184 -4.14 14.66 3.84
N ARG A 185 -5.10 14.17 3.08
CA ARG A 185 -6.50 14.46 3.36
C ARG A 185 -6.87 13.78 4.69
N PRO A 186 -7.45 14.50 5.68
CA PRO A 186 -8.02 13.83 6.82
C PRO A 186 -9.01 12.78 6.32
N ALA A 187 -8.96 11.56 6.88
CA ALA A 187 -9.97 10.58 6.57
C ALA A 187 -11.32 11.22 6.86
N ASP A 188 -12.21 11.27 5.85
CA ASP A 188 -13.59 11.68 6.09
C ASP A 188 -14.14 10.72 7.15
N THR A 189 -14.11 11.16 8.41
CA THR A 189 -14.86 10.50 9.49
C THR A 189 -16.32 10.65 9.06
N GLY A 190 -16.84 9.60 8.41
CA GLY A 190 -18.16 9.54 7.83
C GLY A 190 -19.19 10.05 8.82
N GLY A 191 -19.58 11.28 8.63
CA GLY A 191 -20.80 11.82 9.19
C GLY A 191 -21.95 11.02 8.56
N GLY A 192 -22.51 10.09 9.34
CA GLY A 192 -23.71 9.37 8.97
C GLY A 192 -24.80 10.34 8.60
N GLY A 193 -25.03 10.53 7.30
CA GLY A 193 -26.22 11.16 6.79
C GLY A 193 -27.41 10.30 7.14
N LYS A 194 -28.12 10.66 8.21
CA LYS A 194 -29.51 10.24 8.40
C LYS A 194 -30.31 10.79 7.23
N SER A 195 -30.67 9.94 6.30
CA SER A 195 -31.82 10.18 5.43
C SER A 195 -33.08 9.93 6.25
N SER A 196 -33.81 10.98 6.52
CA SER A 196 -35.22 10.92 6.90
C SER A 196 -36.05 10.89 5.64
#